data_aac73f1a385f2456189a1b475c6b3d13
#
_entry.id   aac73f1a385f2456189a1b475c6b3d13
#
_cell.length_a   1.000
_cell.length_b   1.000
_cell.length_c   1.000
_cell.angle_alpha   90.00
_cell.angle_beta   90.00
_cell.angle_gamma   90.00
#
_symmetry.space_group_name_H-M   'P 1'
#
loop_
_entity.id
_entity.type
_entity.pdbx_description
1 polymer ?
#
loop_
_entity_poly.entity_id
_entity_poly.type
_entity_poly.pdbx_seq_one_letter_code
_entity_poly.pdbx_strand_id
1 'polypeptide(L)'
;IEQGPLVYALKMEENWEKKAMESEKVREFGEWYYEVTSDSPWNFALSSRQLRPEVINDHFKVEKSAVVANYPWTLENAPVTIKAKGRPIPTWKEYRGSAGSVPYFTQQGPDTTEEVEIELIPFGCTTLRITEFPVRN
;
A
#
# COMPACT_ATOMS: atom_id res chain seq x y z
N ILE A 1 -4.29 -6.60 5.56
CA ILE A 1 -4.67 -5.98 6.84
C ILE A 1 -6.11 -5.54 6.74
N GLU A 2 -6.89 -5.88 7.74
CA GLU A 2 -8.31 -5.55 7.84
C GLU A 2 -8.62 -4.92 9.20
N GLN A 3 -9.58 -4.03 9.22
CA GLN A 3 -10.10 -3.44 10.44
C GLN A 3 -11.59 -3.18 10.25
N GLY A 4 -12.42 -3.93 10.99
CA GLY A 4 -13.87 -3.96 10.75
C GLY A 4 -14.17 -4.44 9.32
N PRO A 5 -15.06 -3.78 8.57
CA PRO A 5 -15.43 -4.18 7.21
C PRO A 5 -14.44 -3.70 6.13
N LEU A 6 -13.36 -3.01 6.51
CA LEU A 6 -12.44 -2.39 5.56
C LEU A 6 -11.15 -3.19 5.39
N VAL A 7 -10.74 -3.36 4.15
CA VAL A 7 -9.40 -3.81 3.76
C VAL A 7 -8.52 -2.58 3.55
N TYR A 8 -7.28 -2.65 3.99
CA TYR A 8 -6.31 -1.56 3.92
C TYR A 8 -5.20 -1.86 2.94
N ALA A 9 -4.76 -0.81 2.25
CA ALA A 9 -3.62 -0.83 1.36
C ALA A 9 -2.56 0.17 1.82
N LEU A 10 -1.32 -0.05 1.42
CA LEU A 10 -0.24 0.89 1.67
C LEU A 10 -0.53 2.22 0.98
N LYS A 11 -0.44 3.31 1.74
CA LYS A 11 -0.54 4.66 1.19
C LYS A 11 0.74 5.00 0.44
N MET A 12 0.61 5.27 -0.85
CA MET A 12 1.68 5.70 -1.73
C MET A 12 1.25 6.94 -2.49
N GLU A 13 2.18 7.82 -2.80
CA GLU A 13 1.91 8.92 -3.73
C GLU A 13 1.59 8.37 -5.11
N GLU A 14 0.61 8.96 -5.78
CA GLU A 14 0.18 8.56 -7.11
C GLU A 14 0.45 9.68 -8.11
N ASN A 15 1.17 9.36 -9.18
CA ASN A 15 1.44 10.24 -10.30
C ASN A 15 0.51 9.86 -11.45
N TRP A 16 -0.42 10.75 -11.78
CA TRP A 16 -1.40 10.57 -12.83
C TRP A 16 -0.96 11.27 -14.09
N GLU A 17 -0.84 10.53 -15.19
CA GLU A 17 -0.47 11.06 -16.49
C GLU A 17 -1.53 10.71 -17.52
N LYS A 18 -2.06 11.74 -18.21
CA LYS A 18 -3.01 11.58 -19.30
C LYS A 18 -2.26 11.28 -20.57
N LYS A 19 -2.59 10.17 -21.22
CA LYS A 19 -1.97 9.73 -22.47
C LYS A 19 -3.00 9.55 -23.58
N ALA A 20 -2.56 9.77 -24.82
CA ALA A 20 -3.39 9.50 -26.00
C ALA A 20 -3.54 7.99 -26.21
N MET A 21 -4.77 7.56 -26.48
CA MET A 21 -5.05 6.19 -26.85
C MET A 21 -4.53 5.90 -28.25
N GLU A 22 -4.04 4.69 -28.50
CA GLU A 22 -3.70 4.20 -29.83
C GLU A 22 -4.90 4.30 -30.77
N SER A 23 -4.71 4.80 -31.98
CA SER A 23 -5.79 5.10 -32.93
C SER A 23 -6.75 3.94 -33.18
N GLU A 24 -6.23 2.73 -33.19
CA GLU A 24 -6.99 1.48 -33.39
C GLU A 24 -7.95 1.17 -32.24
N LYS A 25 -7.68 1.69 -31.04
CA LYS A 25 -8.44 1.41 -29.81
C LYS A 25 -9.35 2.56 -29.39
N VAL A 26 -9.27 3.72 -30.06
CA VAL A 26 -10.06 4.92 -29.70
C VAL A 26 -11.56 4.63 -29.71
N ARG A 27 -12.05 3.86 -30.69
CA ARG A 27 -13.47 3.53 -30.81
C ARG A 27 -14.01 2.73 -29.63
N GLU A 28 -13.17 1.88 -29.03
CA GLU A 28 -13.56 1.00 -27.92
C GLU A 28 -13.33 1.64 -26.55
N PHE A 29 -12.22 2.36 -26.39
CA PHE A 29 -11.75 2.84 -25.10
C PHE A 29 -11.72 4.37 -24.95
N GLY A 30 -12.05 5.12 -25.99
CA GLY A 30 -11.98 6.58 -26.00
C GLY A 30 -10.60 7.13 -26.43
N GLU A 31 -10.50 8.45 -26.53
CA GLU A 31 -9.31 9.13 -27.07
C GLU A 31 -8.14 9.18 -26.07
N TRP A 32 -8.41 9.07 -24.78
CA TRP A 32 -7.44 9.27 -23.71
C TRP A 32 -7.51 8.19 -22.66
N TYR A 33 -6.40 7.94 -22.02
CA TYR A 33 -6.32 7.11 -20.81
C TYR A 33 -5.35 7.74 -19.81
N TYR A 34 -5.44 7.29 -18.55
CA TYR A 34 -4.52 7.69 -17.51
C TYR A 34 -3.57 6.55 -17.16
N GLU A 35 -2.30 6.91 -17.03
CA GLU A 35 -1.27 6.04 -16.48
C GLU A 35 -0.98 6.50 -15.05
N VAL A 36 -0.98 5.56 -14.11
CA VAL A 36 -0.74 5.84 -12.70
C VAL A 36 0.54 5.16 -12.28
N THR A 37 1.48 5.93 -11.77
CA THR A 37 2.76 5.45 -11.27
C THR A 37 3.04 5.99 -9.87
N SER A 38 4.02 5.45 -9.18
CA SER A 38 4.46 5.95 -7.90
C SER A 38 5.98 5.83 -7.76
N ASP A 39 6.57 6.84 -7.14
CA ASP A 39 7.98 6.84 -6.73
C ASP A 39 8.13 6.49 -5.23
N SER A 40 7.00 6.29 -4.53
CA SER A 40 7.01 5.93 -3.12
C SER A 40 7.58 4.53 -2.90
N PRO A 41 8.31 4.29 -1.83
CA PRO A 41 8.67 2.95 -1.40
C PRO A 41 7.41 2.11 -1.14
N TRP A 42 7.45 0.84 -1.53
CA TRP A 42 6.27 -0.05 -1.43
C TRP A 42 6.60 -1.44 -0.86
N ASN A 43 7.85 -1.85 -0.94
CA ASN A 43 8.28 -3.21 -0.63
C ASN A 43 8.70 -3.38 0.84
N PHE A 44 7.72 -3.39 1.71
CA PHE A 44 7.90 -3.52 3.16
C PHE A 44 7.51 -4.90 3.67
N ALA A 45 8.20 -5.38 4.70
CA ALA A 45 7.76 -6.50 5.52
C ALA A 45 7.27 -6.03 6.88
N LEU A 46 6.40 -6.81 7.48
CA LEU A 46 5.97 -6.66 8.86
C LEU A 46 6.73 -7.65 9.76
N SER A 47 6.91 -7.28 11.01
CA SER A 47 7.50 -8.18 12.00
C SER A 47 6.44 -9.11 12.60
N SER A 48 6.75 -10.39 12.72
CA SER A 48 5.86 -11.31 13.41
C SER A 48 5.57 -10.90 14.87
N ARG A 49 6.49 -10.18 15.49
CA ARG A 49 6.32 -9.69 16.86
C ARG A 49 5.21 -8.66 16.99
N GLN A 50 5.11 -7.75 16.01
CA GLN A 50 4.07 -6.71 16.01
C GLN A 50 2.67 -7.25 15.68
N LEU A 51 2.58 -8.45 15.13
CA LEU A 51 1.32 -9.09 14.74
C LEU A 51 0.72 -9.97 15.83
N ARG A 52 1.37 -10.10 16.99
CA ARG A 52 0.84 -10.88 18.11
C ARG A 52 -0.42 -10.23 18.68
N PRO A 53 -1.47 -11.00 18.95
CA PRO A 53 -2.75 -10.46 19.42
C PRO A 53 -2.64 -9.54 20.64
N GLU A 54 -1.73 -9.84 21.56
CA GLU A 54 -1.55 -9.09 22.80
C GLU A 54 -0.92 -7.69 22.62
N VAL A 55 -0.26 -7.44 21.48
CA VAL A 55 0.46 -6.18 21.22
C VAL A 55 0.08 -5.50 19.92
N ILE A 56 -0.77 -6.11 19.11
CA ILE A 56 -1.09 -5.60 17.76
C ILE A 56 -1.63 -4.16 17.81
N ASN A 57 -2.46 -3.84 18.79
CA ASN A 57 -3.01 -2.50 18.96
C ASN A 57 -1.97 -1.46 19.40
N ASP A 58 -0.83 -1.89 19.91
CA ASP A 58 0.28 -1.01 20.26
C ASP A 58 1.13 -0.67 19.05
N HIS A 59 1.16 -1.55 18.06
CA HIS A 59 1.96 -1.41 16.85
C HIS A 59 1.20 -0.87 15.65
N PHE A 60 -0.12 -1.05 15.63
CA PHE A 60 -1.00 -0.55 14.56
C PHE A 60 -1.92 0.52 15.12
N LYS A 61 -1.58 1.78 14.91
CA LYS A 61 -2.33 2.92 15.42
C LYS A 61 -3.40 3.36 14.43
N VAL A 62 -4.64 3.21 14.83
CA VAL A 62 -5.81 3.62 14.05
C VAL A 62 -6.13 5.07 14.36
N GLU A 63 -6.11 5.92 13.33
CA GLU A 63 -6.48 7.32 13.41
C GLU A 63 -7.73 7.56 12.56
N LYS A 64 -8.75 8.15 13.16
CA LYS A 64 -10.01 8.49 12.48
C LYS A 64 -10.10 9.99 12.27
N SER A 65 -10.55 10.42 11.10
CA SER A 65 -10.82 11.83 10.84
C SER A 65 -11.95 12.34 11.71
N ALA A 66 -11.77 13.52 12.32
CA ALA A 66 -12.81 14.17 13.11
C ALA A 66 -14.00 14.61 12.24
N VAL A 67 -13.72 14.98 10.98
CA VAL A 67 -14.71 15.36 9.98
C VAL A 67 -14.47 14.51 8.73
N VAL A 68 -15.52 13.82 8.27
CA VAL A 68 -15.47 13.04 7.03
C VAL A 68 -15.87 13.94 5.87
N ALA A 69 -15.03 13.99 4.83
CA ALA A 69 -15.32 14.74 3.62
C ALA A 69 -16.53 14.17 2.87
N ASN A 70 -17.16 14.99 2.01
CA ASN A 70 -18.29 14.54 1.19
C ASN A 70 -17.91 13.37 0.24
N TYR A 71 -16.67 13.36 -0.24
CA TYR A 71 -16.09 12.24 -0.98
C TYR A 71 -14.81 11.78 -0.27
N PRO A 72 -14.91 10.80 0.65
CA PRO A 72 -13.78 10.42 1.49
C PRO A 72 -12.81 9.43 0.86
N TRP A 73 -13.14 8.87 -0.31
CA TRP A 73 -12.37 7.80 -0.94
C TRP A 73 -11.27 8.33 -1.86
N THR A 74 -10.38 9.12 -1.27
CA THR A 74 -9.18 9.67 -1.92
C THR A 74 -7.97 9.52 -1.01
N LEU A 75 -6.77 9.70 -1.55
CA LEU A 75 -5.52 9.66 -0.77
C LEU A 75 -5.53 10.71 0.36
N GLU A 76 -6.05 11.91 0.09
CA GLU A 76 -6.06 13.03 1.04
C GLU A 76 -7.19 12.95 2.05
N ASN A 77 -8.33 12.38 1.65
CA ASN A 77 -9.57 12.41 2.43
C ASN A 77 -9.89 11.07 3.11
N ALA A 78 -8.97 10.13 3.12
CA ALA A 78 -9.19 8.83 3.76
C ALA A 78 -9.75 9.00 5.18
N PRO A 79 -10.92 8.41 5.50
CA PRO A 79 -11.59 8.65 6.77
C PRO A 79 -10.91 7.97 7.95
N VAL A 80 -10.11 6.96 7.66
CA VAL A 80 -9.34 6.18 8.65
C VAL A 80 -7.96 5.90 8.08
N THR A 81 -6.96 6.05 8.91
CA THR A 81 -5.57 5.71 8.59
C THR A 81 -5.01 4.81 9.66
N ILE A 82 -4.21 3.82 9.27
CA ILE A 82 -3.47 3.00 10.21
C ILE A 82 -1.98 3.31 10.04
N LYS A 83 -1.31 3.67 11.12
CA LYS A 83 0.15 3.84 11.15
C LYS A 83 0.80 2.64 11.79
N ALA A 84 1.83 2.14 11.16
CA ALA A 84 2.60 0.99 11.63
C ALA A 84 4.08 1.14 11.25
N LYS A 85 4.90 0.24 11.73
CA LYS A 85 6.30 0.12 11.32
C LYS A 85 6.41 -0.97 10.26
N GLY A 86 7.13 -0.66 9.20
CA GLY A 86 7.50 -1.61 8.16
C GLY A 86 9.01 -1.59 7.94
N ARG A 87 9.54 -2.70 7.46
CA ARG A 87 10.96 -2.85 7.17
C ARG A 87 11.16 -3.01 5.67
N PRO A 88 11.93 -2.13 5.02
CA PRO A 88 12.20 -2.26 3.59
C PRO A 88 12.82 -3.61 3.23
N ILE A 89 12.35 -4.21 2.15
CA ILE A 89 12.86 -5.47 1.63
C ILE A 89 13.32 -5.28 0.19
N PRO A 90 14.59 -4.94 -0.03
CA PRO A 90 15.13 -4.70 -1.38
C PRO A 90 15.04 -5.91 -2.32
N THR A 91 14.94 -7.12 -1.78
CA THR A 91 14.81 -8.35 -2.56
C THR A 91 13.41 -8.58 -3.14
N TRP A 92 12.40 -7.90 -2.62
CA TRP A 92 11.06 -7.92 -3.21
C TRP A 92 11.01 -6.93 -4.37
N LYS A 93 11.11 -7.48 -5.56
CA LYS A 93 11.26 -6.71 -6.81
C LYS A 93 9.96 -6.55 -7.54
N GLU A 94 9.88 -5.48 -8.30
CA GLU A 94 8.87 -5.29 -9.32
C GLU A 94 9.00 -6.34 -10.43
N TYR A 95 7.86 -6.77 -10.93
CA TYR A 95 7.76 -7.67 -12.08
C TYR A 95 6.69 -7.16 -13.04
N ARG A 96 7.10 -6.81 -14.26
CA ARG A 96 6.22 -6.30 -15.33
C ARG A 96 5.30 -5.14 -14.90
N GLY A 97 5.84 -4.17 -14.19
CA GLY A 97 5.11 -2.98 -13.73
C GLY A 97 4.23 -3.18 -12.50
N SER A 98 4.31 -4.34 -11.86
CA SER A 98 3.58 -4.65 -10.62
C SER A 98 4.52 -5.19 -9.56
N ALA A 99 4.08 -5.26 -8.33
CA ALA A 99 4.82 -5.99 -7.30
C ALA A 99 4.98 -7.44 -7.73
N GLY A 100 6.18 -7.95 -7.61
CA GLY A 100 6.45 -9.37 -7.81
C GLY A 100 5.83 -10.23 -6.72
N SER A 101 6.02 -11.55 -6.82
CA SER A 101 5.54 -12.48 -5.80
C SER A 101 6.02 -12.09 -4.41
N VAL A 102 5.13 -12.14 -3.44
CA VAL A 102 5.44 -11.83 -2.04
C VAL A 102 6.54 -12.79 -1.54
N PRO A 103 7.66 -12.28 -1.03
CA PRO A 103 8.75 -13.12 -0.54
C PRO A 103 8.31 -13.99 0.63
N TYR A 104 8.79 -15.21 0.62
CA TYR A 104 8.62 -16.14 1.73
C TYR A 104 9.94 -16.29 2.50
N PHE A 105 9.93 -15.92 3.78
CA PHE A 105 11.11 -15.98 4.62
C PHE A 105 11.13 -17.28 5.42
N THR A 106 12.02 -18.20 5.04
CA THR A 106 12.22 -19.48 5.73
C THR A 106 13.32 -19.42 6.79
N GLN A 107 14.18 -18.40 6.73
CA GLN A 107 15.31 -18.23 7.64
C GLN A 107 15.46 -16.77 8.07
N GLN A 108 15.93 -16.60 9.29
CA GLN A 108 16.34 -15.28 9.79
C GLN A 108 17.68 -14.93 9.17
N GLY A 109 17.68 -14.02 8.21
CA GLY A 109 18.91 -13.40 7.75
C GLY A 109 19.27 -12.19 8.64
N PRO A 110 20.52 -11.71 8.61
CA PRO A 110 20.87 -10.47 9.28
C PRO A 110 19.98 -9.34 8.73
N ASP A 111 19.35 -8.64 9.63
CA ASP A 111 18.44 -7.58 9.32
C ASP A 111 19.21 -6.28 9.20
N THR A 112 19.53 -5.90 7.97
CA THR A 112 20.36 -4.72 7.68
C THR A 112 19.56 -3.46 7.44
N THR A 113 18.24 -3.55 7.37
CA THR A 113 17.36 -2.40 7.14
C THR A 113 16.68 -1.95 8.42
N GLU A 114 16.55 -0.63 8.58
CA GLU A 114 15.84 -0.04 9.71
C GLU A 114 14.33 -0.03 9.46
N GLU A 115 13.56 -0.13 10.56
CA GLU A 115 12.12 0.06 10.49
C GLU A 115 11.79 1.52 10.21
N VAL A 116 10.81 1.74 9.33
CA VAL A 116 10.27 3.06 9.01
C VAL A 116 8.76 3.07 9.24
N GLU A 117 8.20 4.24 9.49
CA GLU A 117 6.76 4.38 9.58
C GLU A 117 6.12 4.23 8.20
N ILE A 118 5.08 3.41 8.12
CA ILE A 118 4.22 3.25 6.97
C ILE A 118 2.79 3.63 7.33
N GLU A 119 2.05 4.11 6.36
CA GLU A 119 0.63 4.41 6.50
C GLU A 119 -0.20 3.46 5.63
N LEU A 120 -1.31 3.00 6.20
CA LEU A 120 -2.28 2.17 5.51
C LEU A 120 -3.60 2.94 5.46
N ILE A 121 -4.25 2.91 4.31
CA ILE A 121 -5.54 3.56 4.08
C ILE A 121 -6.53 2.56 3.50
N PRO A 122 -7.84 2.82 3.57
CA PRO A 122 -8.82 1.94 2.95
C PRO A 122 -8.53 1.69 1.48
N PHE A 123 -8.72 0.48 1.04
CA PHE A 123 -8.49 0.02 -0.33
C PHE A 123 -9.13 0.93 -1.40
N GLY A 124 -10.32 1.47 -1.12
CA GLY A 124 -11.02 2.39 -2.01
C GLY A 124 -10.41 3.77 -2.16
N CYS A 125 -9.44 4.15 -1.31
CA CYS A 125 -8.79 5.46 -1.33
C CYS A 125 -7.57 5.55 -2.24
N THR A 126 -7.14 4.44 -2.83
CA THR A 126 -5.91 4.37 -3.63
C THR A 126 -6.13 3.56 -4.90
N THR A 127 -5.39 3.88 -5.95
CA THR A 127 -5.37 3.15 -7.22
C THR A 127 -4.26 2.12 -7.28
N LEU A 128 -3.08 2.46 -6.76
CA LEU A 128 -1.97 1.53 -6.62
C LEU A 128 -2.07 0.83 -5.26
N ARG A 129 -2.18 -0.50 -5.25
CA ARG A 129 -2.61 -1.23 -4.08
C ARG A 129 -1.64 -2.32 -3.67
N ILE A 130 -0.95 -2.13 -2.56
CA ILE A 130 -0.21 -3.15 -1.85
C ILE A 130 -1.02 -3.50 -0.60
N THR A 131 -1.65 -4.65 -0.59
CA THR A 131 -2.54 -5.12 0.49
C THR A 131 -1.98 -6.30 1.27
N GLU A 132 -0.98 -6.95 0.72
CA GLU A 132 -0.29 -8.08 1.31
C GLU A 132 1.16 -7.71 1.65
N PHE A 133 1.60 -8.13 2.80
CA PHE A 133 2.95 -7.86 3.28
C PHE A 133 3.60 -9.16 3.73
N PRO A 134 4.84 -9.43 3.32
CA PRO A 134 5.59 -10.53 3.88
C PRO A 134 5.81 -10.31 5.37
N VAL A 135 5.83 -11.38 6.13
CA VAL A 135 6.08 -11.36 7.57
C VAL A 135 7.45 -11.91 7.84
N ARG A 136 8.21 -11.21 8.65
CA ARG A 136 9.56 -11.57 9.05
C ARG A 136 9.70 -11.62 10.57
N ASN A 137 10.46 -12.57 11.01
CA ASN A 137 10.77 -12.70 12.46
C ASN A 137 11.83 -11.69 12.92
#